data_5a1e4a12185297dbeefd37b689550e4d
#
_entry.id   5a1e4a12185297dbeefd37b689550e4d
#
_cell.length_a   1.000
_cell.length_b   1.000
_cell.length_c   1.000
_cell.angle_alpha   90.00
_cell.angle_beta   90.00
_cell.angle_gamma   90.00
#
_symmetry.space_group_name_H-M   'P 1'
#
loop_
_entity.id
_entity.type
_entity.pdbx_description
1 polymer ?
#
loop_
_entity_poly.entity_id
_entity_poly.type
_entity_poly.pdbx_seq_one_letter_code
_entity_poly.pdbx_strand_id
1 'polypeptide(L)'
;KKAAPYTRMAIASLFRKALTDAQEYAKSIEDAEANGTKPPAKNLGLEALLPVLSGDLPMKIHAHRADDILTALRLAREFHIRISLDHCTEGHLIADVLTEQAAAQSIPVILGPLLSERSKIELRNKTYHAPKLLHDAGIPFALMTDHPVIPIQYLPVCAGLMVREGLD
;
A
#
# COMPACT_ATOMS: atom_id res chain seq x y z
N LYS A 1 18.54 -21.70 4.95
CA LYS A 1 17.14 -21.72 5.45
C LYS A 1 16.38 -20.60 4.73
N LYS A 2 15.25 -20.91 4.09
CA LYS A 2 14.36 -19.86 3.57
C LYS A 2 13.71 -19.18 4.78
N ALA A 3 13.74 -17.84 4.82
CA ALA A 3 13.10 -17.08 5.90
C ALA A 3 11.58 -16.96 5.64
N ALA A 4 10.76 -17.06 6.69
CA ALA A 4 9.33 -16.70 6.61
C ALA A 4 9.19 -15.19 6.31
N PRO A 5 8.08 -14.76 5.68
CA PRO A 5 6.86 -15.51 5.36
C PRO A 5 6.94 -16.25 4.02
N TYR A 6 6.19 -17.35 3.89
CA TYR A 6 6.14 -18.15 2.65
C TYR A 6 4.82 -17.98 1.88
N THR A 7 3.81 -17.40 2.47
CA THR A 7 2.48 -17.25 1.89
C THR A 7 1.92 -15.85 2.10
N ARG A 8 0.98 -15.42 1.25
CA ARG A 8 0.22 -14.17 1.42
C ARG A 8 -0.53 -14.11 2.76
N MET A 9 -1.09 -15.23 3.20
CA MET A 9 -1.73 -15.33 4.52
C MET A 9 -0.74 -15.08 5.65
N ALA A 10 0.48 -15.61 5.56
CA ALA A 10 1.53 -15.36 6.56
C ALA A 10 1.97 -13.89 6.56
N ILE A 11 2.05 -13.22 5.40
CA ILE A 11 2.33 -11.79 5.30
C ILE A 11 1.24 -10.99 6.02
N ALA A 12 -0.04 -11.26 5.73
CA ALA A 12 -1.16 -10.58 6.38
C ALA A 12 -1.17 -10.81 7.91
N SER A 13 -0.81 -12.03 8.36
CA SER A 13 -0.70 -12.36 9.78
C SER A 13 0.42 -11.59 10.47
N LEU A 14 1.61 -11.50 9.85
CA LEU A 14 2.74 -10.73 10.39
C LEU A 14 2.44 -9.23 10.44
N PHE A 15 1.80 -8.70 9.40
CA PHE A 15 1.36 -7.32 9.36
C PHE A 15 0.39 -7.01 10.52
N ARG A 16 -0.64 -7.86 10.67
CA ARG A 16 -1.60 -7.73 11.75
C ARG A 16 -0.94 -7.81 13.13
N LYS A 17 -0.05 -8.80 13.31
CA LYS A 17 0.71 -8.94 14.55
C LYS A 17 1.50 -7.68 14.89
N ALA A 18 2.23 -7.11 13.94
CA ALA A 18 3.05 -5.93 14.17
C ALA A 18 2.20 -4.72 14.62
N LEU A 19 1.05 -4.51 13.97
CA LEU A 19 0.15 -3.42 14.36
C LEU A 19 -0.56 -3.67 15.70
N THR A 20 -0.97 -4.92 16.00
CA THR A 20 -1.53 -5.28 17.29
C THR A 20 -0.51 -5.09 18.42
N ASP A 21 0.72 -5.58 18.25
CA ASP A 21 1.80 -5.38 19.23
C ASP A 21 2.06 -3.87 19.48
N ALA A 22 2.00 -3.04 18.41
CA ALA A 22 2.17 -1.59 18.55
C ALA A 22 0.98 -0.91 19.26
N GLN A 23 -0.26 -1.36 19.04
CA GLN A 23 -1.43 -0.87 19.79
C GLN A 23 -1.33 -1.23 21.28
N GLU A 24 -0.95 -2.46 21.62
CA GLU A 24 -0.73 -2.89 23.01
C GLU A 24 0.37 -2.10 23.67
N TYR A 25 1.46 -1.81 22.94
CA TYR A 25 2.57 -0.99 23.43
C TYR A 25 2.12 0.45 23.69
N ALA A 26 1.41 1.09 22.74
CA ALA A 26 0.85 2.43 22.92
C ALA A 26 -0.02 2.50 24.18
N LYS A 27 -0.95 1.55 24.31
CA LYS A 27 -1.82 1.46 25.48
C LYS A 27 -1.04 1.30 26.78
N SER A 28 0.02 0.50 26.80
CA SER A 28 0.85 0.31 28.01
C SER A 28 1.59 1.58 28.43
N ILE A 29 1.93 2.47 27.48
CA ILE A 29 2.49 3.80 27.76
C ILE A 29 1.42 4.69 28.39
N GLU A 30 0.24 4.78 27.77
CA GLU A 30 -0.89 5.59 28.25
C GLU A 30 -1.33 5.16 29.67
N ASP A 31 -1.44 3.85 29.90
CA ASP A 31 -1.82 3.30 31.21
C ASP A 31 -0.77 3.62 32.29
N ALA A 32 0.52 3.60 31.94
CA ALA A 32 1.60 3.95 32.85
C ALA A 32 1.57 5.44 33.23
N GLU A 33 1.34 6.31 32.24
CA GLU A 33 1.19 7.75 32.45
C GLU A 33 -0.04 8.06 33.33
N ALA A 34 -1.18 7.46 33.03
CA ALA A 34 -2.42 7.66 33.77
C ALA A 34 -2.31 7.22 35.23
N ASN A 35 -1.58 6.13 35.52
CA ASN A 35 -1.43 5.56 36.85
C ASN A 35 -0.16 6.03 37.61
N GLY A 36 0.67 6.90 36.99
CA GLY A 36 1.93 7.35 37.57
C GLY A 36 2.95 6.21 37.79
N THR A 37 2.87 5.15 36.99
CA THR A 37 3.74 3.99 37.07
C THR A 37 4.88 4.08 36.05
N LYS A 38 5.89 3.20 36.17
CA LYS A 38 7.01 3.17 35.25
C LYS A 38 6.53 2.72 33.86
N PRO A 39 6.84 3.49 32.79
CA PRO A 39 6.50 3.09 31.41
C PRO A 39 7.21 1.80 31.01
N PRO A 40 6.68 1.09 29.98
CA PRO A 40 7.32 -0.11 29.44
C PRO A 40 8.73 0.20 28.91
N ALA A 41 9.57 -0.84 28.79
CA ALA A 41 10.87 -0.68 28.17
C ALA A 41 10.74 -0.19 26.72
N LYS A 42 11.62 0.75 26.34
CA LYS A 42 11.62 1.33 25.00
C LYS A 42 11.80 0.27 23.92
N ASN A 43 10.88 0.26 22.93
CA ASN A 43 10.92 -0.62 21.76
C ASN A 43 10.85 0.21 20.46
N LEU A 44 12.01 0.46 19.86
CA LEU A 44 12.13 1.30 18.67
C LEU A 44 11.32 0.77 17.47
N GLY A 45 11.17 -0.56 17.35
CA GLY A 45 10.36 -1.17 16.28
C GLY A 45 8.87 -0.87 16.43
N LEU A 46 8.34 -0.91 17.65
CA LEU A 46 6.94 -0.58 17.92
C LEU A 46 6.71 0.94 17.90
N GLU A 47 7.65 1.73 18.42
CA GLU A 47 7.58 3.20 18.38
C GLU A 47 7.51 3.73 16.94
N ALA A 48 8.21 3.10 15.99
CA ALA A 48 8.14 3.48 14.57
C ALA A 48 6.75 3.30 13.94
N LEU A 49 5.88 2.46 14.53
CA LEU A 49 4.51 2.23 14.08
C LEU A 49 3.48 3.14 14.74
N LEU A 50 3.82 3.82 15.85
CA LEU A 50 2.88 4.69 16.55
C LEU A 50 2.36 5.84 15.66
N PRO A 51 3.20 6.54 14.85
CA PRO A 51 2.70 7.56 13.93
C PRO A 51 1.79 7.02 12.82
N VAL A 52 1.89 5.73 12.49
CA VAL A 52 0.98 5.06 11.56
C VAL A 52 -0.38 4.82 12.22
N LEU A 53 -0.38 4.37 13.46
CA LEU A 53 -1.61 4.12 14.24
C LEU A 53 -2.34 5.41 14.61
N SER A 54 -1.63 6.53 14.86
CA SER A 54 -2.24 7.85 15.09
C SER A 54 -2.76 8.50 13.81
N GLY A 55 -2.38 7.99 12.62
CA GLY A 55 -2.73 8.56 11.34
C GLY A 55 -1.85 9.73 10.89
N ASP A 56 -0.77 10.05 11.63
CA ASP A 56 0.17 11.11 11.26
C ASP A 56 1.00 10.72 10.04
N LEU A 57 1.31 9.43 9.90
CA LEU A 57 2.10 8.88 8.81
C LEU A 57 1.29 7.82 8.04
N PRO A 58 1.11 7.96 6.70
CA PRO A 58 0.52 6.90 5.90
C PRO A 58 1.52 5.75 5.72
N MET A 59 1.01 4.51 5.76
CA MET A 59 1.81 3.32 5.44
C MET A 59 1.81 3.08 3.94
N LYS A 60 2.99 3.00 3.33
CA LYS A 60 3.15 2.63 1.92
C LYS A 60 3.07 1.12 1.75
N ILE A 61 2.16 0.65 0.92
CA ILE A 61 1.93 -0.78 0.71
C ILE A 61 2.20 -1.14 -0.74
N HIS A 62 3.23 -1.94 -0.96
CA HIS A 62 3.56 -2.55 -2.24
C HIS A 62 2.60 -3.71 -2.53
N ALA A 63 1.77 -3.59 -3.56
CA ALA A 63 0.85 -4.64 -3.98
C ALA A 63 0.60 -4.61 -5.49
N HIS A 64 0.75 -5.76 -6.14
CA HIS A 64 0.48 -5.92 -7.57
C HIS A 64 -0.88 -6.54 -7.83
N ARG A 65 -1.19 -7.65 -7.16
CA ARG A 65 -2.37 -8.48 -7.40
C ARG A 65 -3.62 -7.90 -6.75
N ALA A 66 -4.76 -8.11 -7.37
CA ALA A 66 -6.06 -7.71 -6.85
C ALA A 66 -6.33 -8.25 -5.44
N ASP A 67 -6.01 -9.53 -5.18
CA ASP A 67 -6.21 -10.15 -3.86
C ASP A 67 -5.29 -9.56 -2.77
N ASP A 68 -4.05 -9.16 -3.12
CA ASP A 68 -3.15 -8.48 -2.21
C ASP A 68 -3.60 -7.04 -1.92
N ILE A 69 -4.07 -6.33 -2.94
CA ILE A 69 -4.66 -4.99 -2.82
C ILE A 69 -5.89 -5.03 -1.89
N LEU A 70 -6.81 -5.97 -2.11
CA LEU A 70 -7.98 -6.16 -1.25
C LEU A 70 -7.58 -6.50 0.19
N THR A 71 -6.51 -7.27 0.38
CA THR A 71 -5.98 -7.58 1.72
C THR A 71 -5.43 -6.32 2.39
N ALA A 72 -4.67 -5.47 1.66
CA ALA A 72 -4.16 -4.20 2.16
C ALA A 72 -5.30 -3.27 2.60
N LEU A 73 -6.33 -3.12 1.77
CA LEU A 73 -7.52 -2.32 2.07
C LEU A 73 -8.25 -2.82 3.32
N ARG A 74 -8.41 -4.14 3.44
CA ARG A 74 -9.04 -4.75 4.62
C ARG A 74 -8.25 -4.49 5.89
N LEU A 75 -6.92 -4.64 5.87
CA LEU A 75 -6.05 -4.37 7.01
C LEU A 75 -6.04 -2.88 7.37
N ALA A 76 -6.02 -1.99 6.39
CA ALA A 76 -6.11 -0.55 6.64
C ALA A 76 -7.40 -0.18 7.39
N ARG A 77 -8.54 -0.77 7.00
CA ARG A 77 -9.82 -0.57 7.71
C ARG A 77 -9.81 -1.17 9.11
N GLU A 78 -9.28 -2.38 9.26
CA GLU A 78 -9.20 -3.10 10.54
C GLU A 78 -8.45 -2.30 11.60
N PHE A 79 -7.37 -1.63 11.21
CA PHE A 79 -6.52 -0.86 12.12
C PHE A 79 -6.76 0.66 12.06
N HIS A 80 -7.71 1.12 11.24
CA HIS A 80 -8.04 2.54 11.01
C HIS A 80 -6.82 3.38 10.59
N ILE A 81 -5.88 2.77 9.83
CA ILE A 81 -4.66 3.44 9.37
C ILE A 81 -4.81 4.02 7.97
N ARG A 82 -4.07 5.09 7.71
CA ARG A 82 -3.92 5.65 6.36
C ARG A 82 -2.90 4.83 5.58
N ILE A 83 -3.19 4.56 4.31
CA ILE A 83 -2.27 3.84 3.42
C ILE A 83 -2.12 4.55 2.08
N SER A 84 -1.04 4.26 1.35
CA SER A 84 -0.93 4.40 -0.10
C SER A 84 -0.69 3.04 -0.74
N LEU A 85 -1.19 2.85 -1.97
CA LEU A 85 -0.98 1.63 -2.75
C LEU A 85 0.08 1.89 -3.81
N ASP A 86 1.24 1.26 -3.65
CA ASP A 86 2.31 1.33 -4.64
C ASP A 86 2.16 0.17 -5.63
N HIS A 87 2.43 0.44 -6.91
CA HIS A 87 2.25 -0.40 -8.09
C HIS A 87 0.80 -0.59 -8.51
N CYS A 88 -0.05 -1.12 -7.66
CA CYS A 88 -1.48 -1.32 -7.92
C CYS A 88 -1.78 -1.93 -9.31
N THR A 89 -0.93 -2.88 -9.75
CA THR A 89 -0.88 -3.38 -11.14
C THR A 89 -2.20 -3.97 -11.62
N GLU A 90 -2.91 -4.69 -10.77
CA GLU A 90 -4.24 -5.26 -11.03
C GLU A 90 -5.37 -4.40 -10.47
N GLY A 91 -5.11 -3.16 -10.06
CA GLY A 91 -6.15 -2.26 -9.53
C GLY A 91 -7.31 -2.04 -10.50
N HIS A 92 -7.03 -2.04 -11.80
CA HIS A 92 -8.05 -1.92 -12.86
C HIS A 92 -9.04 -3.07 -12.89
N LEU A 93 -8.70 -4.25 -12.36
CA LEU A 93 -9.61 -5.41 -12.26
C LEU A 93 -10.60 -5.30 -11.10
N ILE A 94 -10.35 -4.39 -10.17
CA ILE A 94 -11.15 -4.15 -8.96
C ILE A 94 -11.44 -2.64 -8.81
N ALA A 95 -11.56 -1.93 -9.93
CA ALA A 95 -11.74 -0.48 -9.94
C ALA A 95 -13.01 -0.04 -9.20
N ASP A 96 -14.09 -0.83 -9.29
CA ASP A 96 -15.34 -0.66 -8.55
C ASP A 96 -15.11 -0.64 -7.03
N VAL A 97 -14.37 -1.64 -6.51
CA VAL A 97 -14.04 -1.72 -5.08
C VAL A 97 -13.12 -0.56 -4.67
N LEU A 98 -12.13 -0.21 -5.50
CA LEU A 98 -11.24 0.91 -5.23
C LEU A 98 -12.01 2.23 -5.18
N THR A 99 -12.97 2.44 -6.07
CA THR A 99 -13.83 3.64 -6.08
C THR A 99 -14.68 3.72 -4.82
N GLU A 100 -15.31 2.62 -4.40
CA GLU A 100 -16.06 2.55 -3.15
C GLU A 100 -15.20 2.86 -1.94
N GLN A 101 -13.99 2.31 -1.89
CA GLN A 101 -13.05 2.55 -0.80
C GLN A 101 -12.49 3.98 -0.81
N ALA A 102 -12.22 4.54 -1.99
CA ALA A 102 -11.74 5.92 -2.14
C ALA A 102 -12.79 6.95 -1.70
N ALA A 103 -14.09 6.63 -1.81
CA ALA A 103 -15.16 7.47 -1.29
C ALA A 103 -15.18 7.52 0.25
N ALA A 104 -14.74 6.44 0.92
CA ALA A 104 -14.67 6.35 2.37
C ALA A 104 -13.35 6.89 2.95
N GLN A 105 -12.24 6.67 2.24
CA GLN A 105 -10.90 7.14 2.59
C GLN A 105 -10.14 7.48 1.31
N SER A 106 -9.52 8.67 1.25
CA SER A 106 -8.62 9.00 0.14
C SER A 106 -7.40 8.08 0.20
N ILE A 107 -7.33 7.09 -0.71
CA ILE A 107 -6.20 6.16 -0.81
C ILE A 107 -5.39 6.55 -2.04
N PRO A 108 -4.21 7.19 -1.87
CA PRO A 108 -3.33 7.49 -2.99
C PRO A 108 -2.84 6.22 -3.67
N VAL A 109 -2.99 6.16 -5.00
CA VAL A 109 -2.43 5.11 -5.84
C VAL A 109 -1.17 5.65 -6.52
N ILE A 110 -0.07 4.90 -6.48
CA ILE A 110 1.18 5.23 -7.15
C ILE A 110 1.46 4.13 -8.16
N LEU A 111 1.10 4.39 -9.42
CA LEU A 111 1.03 3.39 -10.48
C LEU A 111 2.36 3.27 -11.23
N GLY A 112 2.82 2.05 -11.44
CA GLY A 112 4.05 1.76 -12.21
C GLY A 112 4.88 0.63 -11.60
N PRO A 113 6.05 0.31 -12.21
CA PRO A 113 6.56 0.83 -13.47
C PRO A 113 5.83 0.25 -14.69
N LEU A 114 5.59 1.06 -15.71
CA LEU A 114 4.91 0.59 -16.94
C LEU A 114 5.86 -0.12 -17.91
N LEU A 115 7.09 0.39 -18.04
CA LEU A 115 8.08 -0.11 -19.02
C LEU A 115 8.75 -1.43 -18.61
N SER A 116 8.47 -1.95 -17.40
CA SER A 116 9.08 -3.19 -16.94
C SER A 116 8.49 -4.44 -17.59
N GLU A 117 9.25 -5.53 -17.62
CA GLU A 117 8.80 -6.84 -18.08
C GLU A 117 7.72 -7.44 -17.17
N ARG A 118 7.05 -8.51 -17.65
CA ARG A 118 6.15 -9.36 -16.87
C ARG A 118 6.88 -10.57 -16.30
N SER A 119 8.05 -10.36 -15.70
CA SER A 119 8.94 -11.42 -15.22
C SER A 119 8.39 -12.20 -14.02
N LYS A 120 7.45 -11.59 -13.27
CA LYS A 120 6.81 -12.20 -12.10
C LYS A 120 5.36 -12.55 -12.41
N ILE A 121 4.86 -13.65 -11.81
CA ILE A 121 3.46 -14.07 -11.97
C ILE A 121 2.47 -12.98 -11.53
N GLU A 122 2.82 -12.17 -10.57
CA GLU A 122 2.01 -11.05 -10.08
C GLU A 122 1.87 -9.89 -11.08
N LEU A 123 2.70 -9.87 -12.13
CA LEU A 123 2.66 -8.87 -13.21
C LEU A 123 1.93 -9.37 -14.46
N ARG A 124 1.37 -10.58 -14.44
CA ARG A 124 0.76 -11.20 -15.64
C ARG A 124 -0.34 -10.35 -16.28
N ASN A 125 -1.13 -9.65 -15.46
CA ASN A 125 -2.23 -8.78 -15.91
C ASN A 125 -1.83 -7.30 -16.04
N LYS A 126 -0.51 -7.00 -16.01
CA LYS A 126 -0.04 -5.63 -16.26
C LYS A 126 -0.42 -5.19 -17.68
N THR A 127 -1.00 -4.02 -17.79
CA THR A 127 -1.39 -3.42 -19.08
C THR A 127 -1.15 -1.93 -19.09
N TYR A 128 -0.77 -1.38 -20.24
CA TYR A 128 -0.66 0.07 -20.43
C TYR A 128 -2.02 0.77 -20.39
N HIS A 129 -3.11 0.02 -20.53
CA HIS A 129 -4.48 0.54 -20.47
C HIS A 129 -5.00 0.70 -19.02
N ALA A 130 -4.34 0.12 -18.03
CA ALA A 130 -4.77 0.21 -16.62
C ALA A 130 -4.93 1.66 -16.12
N PRO A 131 -4.02 2.62 -16.45
CA PRO A 131 -4.18 4.02 -16.05
C PRO A 131 -5.47 4.64 -16.55
N LYS A 132 -5.84 4.39 -17.81
CA LYS A 132 -7.10 4.87 -18.40
C LYS A 132 -8.31 4.31 -17.64
N LEU A 133 -8.32 3.01 -17.35
CA LEU A 133 -9.42 2.37 -16.62
C LEU A 133 -9.58 2.92 -15.20
N LEU A 134 -8.47 3.17 -14.51
CA LEU A 134 -8.50 3.79 -13.17
C LEU A 134 -8.98 5.24 -13.22
N HIS A 135 -8.52 6.00 -14.20
CA HIS A 135 -8.97 7.39 -14.42
C HIS A 135 -10.47 7.45 -14.69
N ASP A 136 -10.97 6.61 -15.60
CA ASP A 136 -12.40 6.55 -15.95
C ASP A 136 -13.28 6.15 -14.77
N ALA A 137 -12.74 5.35 -13.84
CA ALA A 137 -13.38 5.01 -12.58
C ALA A 137 -13.28 6.12 -11.52
N GLY A 138 -12.66 7.27 -11.84
CA GLY A 138 -12.50 8.38 -10.91
C GLY A 138 -11.44 8.15 -9.83
N ILE A 139 -10.52 7.21 -10.01
CA ILE A 139 -9.47 6.91 -9.06
C ILE A 139 -8.24 7.77 -9.38
N PRO A 140 -7.87 8.73 -8.51
CA PRO A 140 -6.68 9.54 -8.70
C PRO A 140 -5.42 8.70 -8.49
N PHE A 141 -4.42 8.89 -9.34
CA PHE A 141 -3.13 8.24 -9.20
C PHE A 141 -1.97 9.16 -9.58
N ALA A 142 -0.79 8.82 -9.06
CA ALA A 142 0.49 9.35 -9.51
C ALA A 142 1.27 8.27 -10.26
N LEU A 143 2.24 8.69 -11.09
CA LEU A 143 3.11 7.78 -11.82
C LEU A 143 4.42 7.57 -11.09
N MET A 144 4.96 6.35 -11.19
CA MET A 144 6.33 6.06 -10.79
C MET A 144 7.06 5.20 -11.82
N THR A 145 8.38 5.33 -11.83
CA THR A 145 9.29 4.45 -12.57
C THR A 145 9.84 3.32 -11.71
N ASP A 146 9.63 3.40 -10.38
CA ASP A 146 10.26 2.49 -9.40
C ASP A 146 11.79 2.48 -9.56
N HIS A 147 12.37 3.71 -9.70
CA HIS A 147 13.81 3.85 -9.89
C HIS A 147 14.60 3.07 -8.81
N PRO A 148 15.59 2.26 -9.18
CA PRO A 148 16.28 2.19 -10.48
C PRO A 148 15.74 1.11 -11.44
N VAL A 149 14.58 0.48 -11.17
CA VAL A 149 13.98 -0.53 -12.07
C VAL A 149 13.81 0.05 -13.47
N ILE A 150 13.19 1.21 -13.57
CA ILE A 150 13.20 2.05 -14.77
C ILE A 150 13.85 3.38 -14.38
N PRO A 151 14.88 3.84 -15.11
CA PRO A 151 15.51 5.12 -14.79
C PRO A 151 14.51 6.28 -14.81
N ILE A 152 14.63 7.20 -13.85
CA ILE A 152 13.65 8.26 -13.61
C ILE A 152 13.40 9.16 -14.82
N GLN A 153 14.40 9.36 -15.70
CA GLN A 153 14.27 10.14 -16.93
C GLN A 153 13.23 9.58 -17.92
N TYR A 154 12.80 8.32 -17.76
CA TYR A 154 11.76 7.71 -18.59
C TYR A 154 10.33 7.94 -18.06
N LEU A 155 10.15 8.68 -16.97
CA LEU A 155 8.81 9.01 -16.46
C LEU A 155 7.93 9.70 -17.52
N PRO A 156 8.42 10.68 -18.32
CA PRO A 156 7.63 11.27 -19.40
C PRO A 156 7.25 10.26 -20.50
N VAL A 157 8.10 9.26 -20.77
CA VAL A 157 7.78 8.17 -21.71
C VAL A 157 6.64 7.31 -21.18
N CYS A 158 6.65 7.00 -19.86
CA CYS A 158 5.54 6.29 -19.22
C CYS A 158 4.22 7.08 -19.38
N ALA A 159 4.24 8.39 -19.15
CA ALA A 159 3.07 9.25 -19.36
C ALA A 159 2.60 9.24 -20.82
N GLY A 160 3.51 9.37 -21.77
CA GLY A 160 3.19 9.30 -23.22
C GLY A 160 2.54 7.97 -23.63
N LEU A 161 2.93 6.86 -23.02
CA LEU A 161 2.30 5.56 -23.26
C LEU A 161 0.85 5.53 -22.75
N MET A 162 0.56 6.19 -21.63
CA MET A 162 -0.80 6.29 -21.12
C MET A 162 -1.69 7.15 -22.02
N VAL A 163 -1.16 8.27 -22.53
CA VAL A 163 -1.87 9.12 -23.51
C VAL A 163 -2.18 8.31 -24.78
N ARG A 164 -1.22 7.53 -25.27
CA ARG A 164 -1.46 6.62 -26.40
C ARG A 164 -2.61 5.64 -26.14
N GLU A 165 -2.79 5.18 -24.94
CA GLU A 165 -3.88 4.27 -24.54
C GLU A 165 -5.20 5.01 -24.20
N GLY A 166 -5.26 6.33 -24.44
CA GLY A 166 -6.47 7.14 -24.35
C GLY A 166 -6.65 7.89 -23.03
N LEU A 167 -5.60 8.06 -22.25
CA LEU A 167 -5.63 8.98 -21.09
C LEU A 167 -5.44 10.41 -21.62
N ASP A 168 -6.30 11.33 -21.18
CA ASP A 168 -6.23 12.76 -21.53
C ASP A 168 -5.16 13.49 -20.69
#